data_6e42fc4b6dc781ad520d14c75d3677d4
#
_entry.id   6e42fc4b6dc781ad520d14c75d3677d4
#
_cell.length_a   1.000
_cell.length_b   1.000
_cell.length_c   1.000
_cell.angle_alpha   90.00
_cell.angle_beta   90.00
_cell.angle_gamma   90.00
#
_symmetry.space_group_name_H-M   'P 1'
#
loop_
_entity.id
_entity.type
_entity.pdbx_description
1 polymer ?
#
loop_
_entity_poly.entity_id
_entity_poly.type
_entity_poly.pdbx_seq_one_letter_code
_entity_poly.pdbx_strand_id
1 'polypeptide(L)'
;NKTGDGAGIMLQIPHEFILLQGIPVPEKGKYGTGLVFLPKDEKKQQDILSIMIEEIEREGLQLMHLRNVPTNPDCLGEAALSNEPAIKQVFITGVTDDKVPVFERTLYLIRKRIEKRVSDPDFFICSLSNSNIVYKGMLSSLQLRQYYPDLTNNYFTSGLALVHSRFSTNTFPTWSLAQPFRLLAHNGEINTIRGNRAWMKARESVLSSEALGDIREISPIVQPDMSDSASLDNVFEFFVMSGLSLPHAMAVMVPESFNDKNPISEDLKAFYEYHSILMEPWDGPAALLFSDGRY
;
A
#
# COMPACT_ATOMS: atom_id res chain seq x y z
N ASN A 1 21.46 -0.95 20.08
CA ASN A 1 20.33 -0.06 19.78
C ASN A 1 19.18 -0.90 19.22
N LYS A 2 18.12 -1.07 20.01
CA LYS A 2 16.89 -1.78 19.60
C LYS A 2 15.86 -0.83 18.96
N THR A 3 16.22 0.39 18.60
CA THR A 3 15.33 1.35 17.93
C THR A 3 15.29 1.01 16.45
N GLY A 4 14.18 0.44 16.01
CA GLY A 4 13.89 0.24 14.59
C GLY A 4 13.31 1.51 13.99
N ASP A 5 13.94 2.03 12.93
CA ASP A 5 13.48 3.25 12.25
C ASP A 5 12.35 2.96 11.24
N GLY A 6 12.06 1.71 10.99
CA GLY A 6 11.08 1.24 10.02
C GLY A 6 11.73 0.30 9.00
N ALA A 7 11.14 -0.87 8.84
CA ALA A 7 11.50 -1.84 7.82
C ALA A 7 10.27 -2.60 7.35
N GLY A 8 10.34 -3.10 6.12
CA GLY A 8 9.29 -3.94 5.58
C GLY A 8 9.69 -4.62 4.28
N ILE A 9 8.81 -5.48 3.85
CA ILE A 9 8.93 -6.28 2.65
C ILE A 9 7.57 -6.43 1.97
N MET A 10 7.50 -6.16 0.69
CA MET A 10 6.39 -6.53 -0.18
C MET A 10 6.78 -7.81 -0.91
N LEU A 11 5.87 -8.75 -0.94
CA LEU A 11 6.05 -10.08 -1.52
C LEU A 11 4.82 -10.44 -2.35
N GLN A 12 4.95 -11.39 -3.26
CA GLN A 12 3.78 -12.04 -3.83
C GLN A 12 3.05 -12.83 -2.74
N ILE A 13 1.73 -12.97 -2.87
CA ILE A 13 0.92 -13.75 -1.92
C ILE A 13 1.44 -15.19 -1.87
N PRO A 14 1.89 -15.68 -0.69
CA PRO A 14 2.45 -17.02 -0.54
C PRO A 14 1.32 -18.07 -0.44
N HIS A 15 0.70 -18.41 -1.54
CA HIS A 15 -0.52 -19.23 -1.63
C HIS A 15 -0.37 -20.58 -0.91
N GLU A 16 0.73 -21.31 -1.17
CA GLU A 16 0.99 -22.61 -0.54
C GLU A 16 1.12 -22.50 0.98
N PHE A 17 1.79 -21.44 1.46
CA PHE A 17 1.89 -21.19 2.89
C PHE A 17 0.50 -20.97 3.52
N ILE A 18 -0.38 -20.21 2.85
CA ILE A 18 -1.74 -19.93 3.33
C ILE A 18 -2.55 -21.23 3.43
N LEU A 19 -2.49 -22.08 2.43
CA LEU A 19 -3.17 -23.39 2.45
C LEU A 19 -2.66 -24.27 3.61
N LEU A 20 -1.35 -24.28 3.86
CA LEU A 20 -0.74 -25.01 4.97
C LEU A 20 -1.13 -24.46 6.37
N GLN A 21 -1.56 -23.21 6.45
CA GLN A 21 -2.16 -22.66 7.68
C GLN A 21 -3.62 -23.14 7.90
N GLY A 22 -4.15 -24.01 7.03
CA GLY A 22 -5.52 -24.52 7.10
C GLY A 22 -6.57 -23.50 6.65
N ILE A 23 -6.19 -22.46 5.94
CA ILE A 23 -7.10 -21.43 5.42
C ILE A 23 -7.55 -21.87 4.02
N PRO A 24 -8.84 -22.19 3.82
CA PRO A 24 -9.34 -22.79 2.58
C PRO A 24 -9.59 -21.71 1.51
N VAL A 25 -8.54 -20.99 1.11
CA VAL A 25 -8.62 -19.97 0.05
C VAL A 25 -8.91 -20.59 -1.31
N PRO A 26 -9.66 -19.91 -2.20
CA PRO A 26 -9.80 -20.28 -3.60
C PRO A 26 -8.46 -20.27 -4.35
N GLU A 27 -8.50 -20.57 -5.65
CA GLU A 27 -7.33 -20.49 -6.54
C GLU A 27 -6.64 -19.13 -6.45
N LYS A 28 -5.33 -19.12 -6.70
CA LYS A 28 -4.51 -17.92 -6.74
C LYS A 28 -5.13 -16.86 -7.68
N GLY A 29 -5.25 -15.63 -7.19
CA GLY A 29 -5.86 -14.52 -7.91
C GLY A 29 -7.38 -14.38 -7.69
N LYS A 30 -8.07 -15.40 -7.15
CA LYS A 30 -9.52 -15.38 -6.86
C LYS A 30 -9.85 -15.06 -5.40
N TYR A 31 -8.89 -14.61 -4.63
CA TYR A 31 -9.09 -14.05 -3.30
C TYR A 31 -8.18 -12.86 -3.09
N GLY A 32 -8.64 -11.91 -2.27
CA GLY A 32 -7.85 -10.79 -1.80
C GLY A 32 -7.35 -11.04 -0.38
N THR A 33 -6.15 -10.61 -0.07
CA THR A 33 -5.60 -10.68 1.28
C THR A 33 -4.70 -9.48 1.57
N GLY A 34 -4.48 -9.21 2.85
CA GLY A 34 -3.57 -8.16 3.27
C GLY A 34 -3.48 -8.06 4.78
N LEU A 35 -2.44 -7.38 5.26
CA LEU A 35 -2.27 -7.10 6.67
C LEU A 35 -2.98 -5.81 7.06
N VAL A 36 -3.66 -5.85 8.19
CA VAL A 36 -4.37 -4.73 8.79
C VAL A 36 -3.84 -4.50 10.20
N PHE A 37 -3.41 -3.28 10.47
CA PHE A 37 -3.11 -2.80 11.81
C PHE A 37 -4.41 -2.30 12.44
N LEU A 38 -4.66 -2.72 13.66
CA LEU A 38 -5.85 -2.40 14.43
C LEU A 38 -5.45 -1.88 15.82
N PRO A 39 -6.27 -1.03 16.44
CA PRO A 39 -6.07 -0.66 17.84
C PRO A 39 -6.10 -1.91 18.73
N LYS A 40 -5.42 -1.85 19.90
CA LYS A 40 -5.42 -2.98 20.87
C LYS A 40 -6.76 -3.13 21.60
N ASP A 41 -7.60 -2.12 21.61
CA ASP A 41 -8.95 -2.16 22.20
C ASP A 41 -9.88 -3.05 21.37
N GLU A 42 -10.38 -4.10 21.99
CA GLU A 42 -11.22 -5.12 21.32
C GLU A 42 -12.54 -4.56 20.78
N LYS A 43 -13.14 -3.58 21.47
CA LYS A 43 -14.39 -2.97 21.02
C LYS A 43 -14.15 -2.16 19.75
N LYS A 44 -13.09 -1.35 19.73
CA LYS A 44 -12.69 -0.60 18.53
C LYS A 44 -12.37 -1.55 17.37
N GLN A 45 -11.70 -2.69 17.64
CA GLN A 45 -11.46 -3.69 16.60
C GLN A 45 -12.78 -4.21 16.00
N GLN A 46 -13.75 -4.54 16.83
CA GLN A 46 -15.05 -5.03 16.38
C GLN A 46 -15.80 -3.97 15.54
N ASP A 47 -15.81 -2.72 15.99
CA ASP A 47 -16.42 -1.61 15.25
C ASP A 47 -15.78 -1.42 13.87
N ILE A 48 -14.45 -1.46 13.79
CA ILE A 48 -13.70 -1.36 12.53
C ILE A 48 -13.97 -2.57 11.63
N LEU A 49 -13.95 -3.78 12.18
CA LEU A 49 -14.23 -5.00 11.42
C LEU A 49 -15.67 -5.01 10.87
N SER A 50 -16.63 -4.46 11.59
CA SER A 50 -18.01 -4.31 11.09
C SER A 50 -18.05 -3.39 9.87
N ILE A 51 -17.35 -2.26 9.90
CA ILE A 51 -17.21 -1.35 8.75
C ILE A 51 -16.53 -2.06 7.56
N MET A 52 -15.50 -2.85 7.84
CA MET A 52 -14.81 -3.62 6.78
C MET A 52 -15.75 -4.63 6.13
N ILE A 53 -16.52 -5.37 6.91
CA ILE A 53 -17.48 -6.35 6.41
C ILE A 53 -18.55 -5.66 5.54
N GLU A 54 -19.13 -4.57 5.99
CA GLU A 54 -20.11 -3.79 5.22
C GLU A 54 -19.59 -3.36 3.85
N GLU A 55 -18.35 -2.83 3.79
CA GLU A 55 -17.77 -2.39 2.51
C GLU A 55 -17.38 -3.56 1.58
N ILE A 56 -17.02 -4.71 2.15
CA ILE A 56 -16.75 -5.94 1.39
C ILE A 56 -18.06 -6.48 0.81
N GLU A 57 -19.11 -6.59 1.63
CA GLU A 57 -20.42 -7.10 1.23
C GLU A 57 -21.12 -6.18 0.20
N ARG A 58 -20.87 -4.87 0.25
CA ARG A 58 -21.36 -3.91 -0.73
C ARG A 58 -20.91 -4.25 -2.16
N GLU A 59 -19.74 -4.87 -2.34
CA GLU A 59 -19.25 -5.36 -3.62
C GLU A 59 -19.71 -6.79 -3.96
N GLY A 60 -20.56 -7.39 -3.14
CA GLY A 60 -21.01 -8.78 -3.28
C GLY A 60 -19.94 -9.80 -2.92
N LEU A 61 -18.92 -9.39 -2.18
CA LEU A 61 -17.83 -10.22 -1.70
C LEU A 61 -18.04 -10.61 -0.23
N GLN A 62 -17.17 -11.47 0.31
CA GLN A 62 -17.26 -11.96 1.68
C GLN A 62 -15.90 -11.89 2.38
N LEU A 63 -15.90 -11.46 3.64
CA LEU A 63 -14.77 -11.69 4.55
C LEU A 63 -14.79 -13.16 4.97
N MET A 64 -14.00 -13.98 4.26
CA MET A 64 -13.97 -15.43 4.47
C MET A 64 -13.25 -15.82 5.77
N HIS A 65 -12.16 -15.18 6.07
CA HIS A 65 -11.31 -15.51 7.22
C HIS A 65 -10.57 -14.29 7.75
N LEU A 66 -10.35 -14.29 9.06
CA LEU A 66 -9.55 -13.29 9.77
C LEU A 66 -8.51 -14.03 10.62
N ARG A 67 -7.24 -13.91 10.26
CA ARG A 67 -6.12 -14.56 10.94
C ARG A 67 -5.41 -13.57 11.86
N ASN A 68 -5.12 -13.94 13.09
CA ASN A 68 -4.13 -13.22 13.89
C ASN A 68 -2.75 -13.53 13.33
N VAL A 69 -2.01 -12.50 12.94
CA VAL A 69 -0.65 -12.66 12.44
C VAL A 69 0.26 -12.98 13.62
N PRO A 70 1.03 -14.09 13.61
CA PRO A 70 1.99 -14.36 14.65
C PRO A 70 3.08 -13.29 14.68
N THR A 71 3.36 -12.78 15.87
CA THR A 71 4.40 -11.79 16.12
C THR A 71 5.25 -12.17 17.32
N ASN A 72 6.49 -11.70 17.35
CA ASN A 72 7.39 -11.85 18.49
C ASN A 72 7.80 -10.46 19.01
N PRO A 73 7.08 -9.92 20.01
CA PRO A 73 7.36 -8.59 20.54
C PRO A 73 8.67 -8.50 21.34
N ASP A 74 9.27 -9.62 21.74
CA ASP A 74 10.50 -9.62 22.54
C ASP A 74 11.71 -9.00 21.83
N CYS A 75 11.67 -8.95 20.49
CA CYS A 75 12.69 -8.31 19.68
C CYS A 75 12.53 -6.79 19.57
N LEU A 76 11.41 -6.22 20.01
CA LEU A 76 11.10 -4.80 19.87
C LEU A 76 11.86 -3.92 20.86
N GLY A 77 12.14 -2.68 20.46
CA GLY A 77 12.51 -1.61 21.37
C GLY A 77 11.27 -0.99 22.04
N GLU A 78 11.49 -0.27 23.14
CA GLU A 78 10.42 0.31 23.97
C GLU A 78 9.43 1.16 23.16
N ALA A 79 9.91 2.04 22.29
CA ALA A 79 9.07 2.90 21.45
C ALA A 79 8.22 2.10 20.45
N ALA A 80 8.77 1.04 19.85
CA ALA A 80 8.03 0.18 18.93
C ALA A 80 6.97 -0.64 19.66
N LEU A 81 7.32 -1.16 20.84
CA LEU A 81 6.42 -1.97 21.67
C LEU A 81 5.23 -1.16 22.21
N SER A 82 5.47 0.08 22.66
CA SER A 82 4.40 0.94 23.20
C SER A 82 3.35 1.32 22.13
N ASN A 83 3.76 1.37 20.87
CA ASN A 83 2.89 1.71 19.74
C ASN A 83 2.57 0.51 18.84
N GLU A 84 2.87 -0.70 19.29
CA GLU A 84 2.59 -1.93 18.53
C GLU A 84 1.07 -2.09 18.32
N PRO A 85 0.60 -2.21 17.06
CA PRO A 85 -0.80 -2.50 16.78
C PRO A 85 -1.16 -3.96 16.99
N ALA A 86 -2.44 -4.28 17.09
CA ALA A 86 -2.91 -5.63 16.82
C ALA A 86 -2.85 -5.89 15.31
N ILE A 87 -2.23 -6.98 14.89
CA ILE A 87 -2.00 -7.27 13.46
C ILE A 87 -2.86 -8.46 13.03
N LYS A 88 -3.76 -8.20 12.10
CA LYS A 88 -4.60 -9.23 11.50
C LYS A 88 -4.35 -9.33 9.99
N GLN A 89 -4.53 -10.52 9.46
CA GLN A 89 -4.56 -10.79 8.03
C GLN A 89 -6.00 -11.11 7.63
N VAL A 90 -6.51 -10.36 6.65
CA VAL A 90 -7.87 -10.53 6.12
C VAL A 90 -7.84 -11.37 4.86
N PHE A 91 -8.90 -12.16 4.62
CA PHE A 91 -9.09 -12.93 3.40
C PHE A 91 -10.49 -12.66 2.85
N ILE A 92 -10.55 -12.13 1.63
CA ILE A 92 -11.77 -11.75 0.93
C ILE A 92 -11.97 -12.67 -0.26
N THR A 93 -13.17 -13.20 -0.41
CA THR A 93 -13.54 -14.11 -1.49
C THR A 93 -14.93 -13.77 -2.06
N GLY A 94 -15.39 -14.56 -3.04
CA GLY A 94 -16.70 -14.37 -3.68
C GLY A 94 -16.61 -13.71 -5.05
N VAL A 95 -15.38 -13.43 -5.56
CA VAL A 95 -15.22 -12.92 -6.91
C VAL A 95 -15.62 -13.97 -7.94
N THR A 96 -16.46 -13.60 -8.90
CA THR A 96 -16.84 -14.43 -10.04
C THR A 96 -15.78 -14.33 -11.15
N ASP A 97 -15.68 -15.35 -12.01
CA ASP A 97 -14.61 -15.44 -13.03
C ASP A 97 -14.57 -14.24 -13.99
N ASP A 98 -15.73 -13.70 -14.33
CA ASP A 98 -15.85 -12.49 -15.18
C ASP A 98 -15.34 -11.22 -14.50
N LYS A 99 -15.28 -11.18 -13.15
CA LYS A 99 -14.80 -10.04 -12.37
C LYS A 99 -13.33 -10.15 -11.93
N VAL A 100 -12.69 -11.31 -12.11
CA VAL A 100 -11.26 -11.48 -11.75
C VAL A 100 -10.35 -10.41 -12.38
N PRO A 101 -10.52 -9.99 -13.65
CA PRO A 101 -9.68 -8.98 -14.27
C PRO A 101 -9.73 -7.60 -13.58
N VAL A 102 -10.83 -7.29 -12.90
CA VAL A 102 -11.04 -6.01 -12.20
C VAL A 102 -10.97 -6.14 -10.68
N PHE A 103 -10.69 -7.32 -10.17
CA PHE A 103 -10.78 -7.61 -8.73
C PHE A 103 -9.80 -6.78 -7.90
N GLU A 104 -8.58 -6.56 -8.38
CA GLU A 104 -7.61 -5.70 -7.69
C GLU A 104 -8.17 -4.27 -7.48
N ARG A 105 -8.83 -3.73 -8.50
CA ARG A 105 -9.50 -2.43 -8.43
C ARG A 105 -10.65 -2.45 -7.43
N THR A 106 -11.42 -3.52 -7.38
CA THR A 106 -12.49 -3.69 -6.38
C THR A 106 -11.93 -3.67 -4.96
N LEU A 107 -10.83 -4.38 -4.71
CA LEU A 107 -10.13 -4.37 -3.41
C LEU A 107 -9.61 -2.96 -3.05
N TYR A 108 -9.09 -2.22 -4.02
CA TYR A 108 -8.71 -0.82 -3.85
C TYR A 108 -9.89 0.06 -3.43
N LEU A 109 -11.04 -0.04 -4.10
CA LEU A 109 -12.26 0.72 -3.77
C LEU A 109 -12.75 0.40 -2.36
N ILE A 110 -12.82 -0.90 -1.99
CA ILE A 110 -13.19 -1.35 -0.66
C ILE A 110 -12.27 -0.70 0.38
N ARG A 111 -10.95 -0.82 0.20
CA ARG A 111 -9.96 -0.26 1.12
C ARG A 111 -10.12 1.25 1.29
N LYS A 112 -10.24 2.00 0.20
CA LYS A 112 -10.39 3.47 0.23
C LYS A 112 -11.66 3.89 0.97
N ARG A 113 -12.76 3.18 0.79
CA ARG A 113 -14.01 3.46 1.50
C ARG A 113 -13.91 3.14 3.00
N ILE A 114 -13.23 2.04 3.36
CA ILE A 114 -12.94 1.72 4.76
C ILE A 114 -12.08 2.82 5.39
N GLU A 115 -10.97 3.20 4.75
CA GLU A 115 -10.06 4.27 5.21
C GLU A 115 -10.79 5.61 5.39
N LYS A 116 -11.80 5.90 4.59
CA LYS A 116 -12.62 7.10 4.71
C LYS A 116 -13.59 7.06 5.90
N ARG A 117 -14.10 5.89 6.25
CA ARG A 117 -15.07 5.70 7.33
C ARG A 117 -14.43 5.54 8.71
N VAL A 118 -13.20 5.03 8.75
CA VAL A 118 -12.48 4.76 9.99
C VAL A 118 -11.54 5.91 10.30
N SER A 119 -11.77 6.59 11.43
CA SER A 119 -10.95 7.73 11.89
C SER A 119 -10.08 7.39 13.11
N ASP A 120 -9.71 6.12 13.30
CA ASP A 120 -8.84 5.71 14.40
C ASP A 120 -7.37 5.80 13.96
N PRO A 121 -6.48 6.49 14.71
CA PRO A 121 -5.07 6.68 14.33
C PRO A 121 -4.25 5.39 14.35
N ASP A 122 -4.69 4.37 15.08
CA ASP A 122 -4.04 3.06 15.17
C ASP A 122 -4.52 2.10 14.08
N PHE A 123 -5.47 2.54 13.24
CA PHE A 123 -5.96 1.76 12.11
C PHE A 123 -5.16 2.04 10.85
N PHE A 124 -4.70 0.99 10.18
CA PHE A 124 -4.04 1.10 8.89
C PHE A 124 -4.10 -0.20 8.08
N ILE A 125 -4.47 -0.12 6.83
CA ILE A 125 -4.41 -1.26 5.90
C ILE A 125 -3.06 -1.23 5.18
N CYS A 126 -2.15 -2.14 5.54
CA CYS A 126 -0.81 -2.22 4.95
C CYS A 126 -0.84 -2.57 3.47
N SER A 127 -1.67 -3.55 3.12
CA SER A 127 -1.98 -3.97 1.75
C SER A 127 -3.36 -4.64 1.75
N LEU A 128 -4.04 -4.61 0.62
CA LEU A 128 -5.22 -5.40 0.33
C LEU A 128 -5.23 -5.67 -1.16
N SER A 129 -4.80 -6.85 -1.57
CA SER A 129 -4.49 -7.18 -2.96
C SER A 129 -4.78 -8.65 -3.26
N ASN A 130 -4.96 -8.98 -4.54
CA ASN A 130 -5.02 -10.36 -5.03
C ASN A 130 -3.66 -10.88 -5.55
N SER A 131 -2.61 -10.06 -5.46
CA SER A 131 -1.29 -10.37 -6.03
C SER A 131 -0.13 -10.22 -5.04
N ASN A 132 -0.16 -9.23 -4.15
CA ASN A 132 0.93 -8.95 -3.22
C ASN A 132 0.46 -8.83 -1.77
N ILE A 133 1.42 -8.91 -0.84
CA ILE A 133 1.22 -8.70 0.59
C ILE A 133 2.42 -7.94 1.17
N VAL A 134 2.16 -7.03 2.11
CA VAL A 134 3.18 -6.20 2.74
C VAL A 134 3.29 -6.51 4.23
N TYR A 135 4.49 -6.90 4.66
CA TYR A 135 4.89 -7.03 6.07
C TYR A 135 5.81 -5.87 6.42
N LYS A 136 5.46 -5.08 7.42
CA LYS A 136 6.23 -3.89 7.80
C LYS A 136 6.01 -3.48 9.26
N GLY A 137 6.81 -2.57 9.76
CA GLY A 137 6.64 -2.01 11.09
C GLY A 137 7.79 -1.13 11.56
N MET A 138 7.72 -0.65 12.81
CA MET A 138 8.80 0.06 13.48
C MET A 138 9.94 -0.89 13.86
N LEU A 139 10.58 -1.45 12.85
CA LEU A 139 11.56 -2.53 12.93
C LEU A 139 12.88 -2.10 12.27
N SER A 140 13.96 -2.69 12.65
CA SER A 140 15.16 -2.77 11.83
C SER A 140 15.04 -3.92 10.83
N SER A 141 15.86 -3.93 9.78
CA SER A 141 15.87 -5.02 8.79
C SER A 141 16.10 -6.41 9.42
N LEU A 142 16.91 -6.50 10.47
CA LEU A 142 17.14 -7.76 11.18
C LEU A 142 15.94 -8.18 12.03
N GLN A 143 15.25 -7.23 12.63
CA GLN A 143 14.07 -7.50 13.45
C GLN A 143 12.88 -7.97 12.62
N LEU A 144 12.76 -7.61 11.34
CA LEU A 144 11.63 -7.95 10.49
C LEU A 144 11.33 -9.47 10.49
N ARG A 145 12.36 -10.30 10.31
CA ARG A 145 12.24 -11.77 10.35
C ARG A 145 12.07 -12.32 11.77
N GLN A 146 12.58 -11.63 12.77
CA GLN A 146 12.42 -12.03 14.16
C GLN A 146 11.01 -11.73 14.66
N TYR A 147 10.47 -10.61 14.24
CA TYR A 147 9.14 -10.15 14.64
C TYR A 147 8.01 -10.92 13.94
N TYR A 148 8.17 -11.21 12.63
CA TYR A 148 7.20 -11.96 11.84
C TYR A 148 7.68 -13.40 11.57
N PRO A 149 7.31 -14.40 12.42
CA PRO A 149 7.68 -15.80 12.20
C PRO A 149 7.24 -16.35 10.84
N ASP A 150 6.16 -15.84 10.26
CA ASP A 150 5.70 -16.19 8.91
C ASP A 150 6.83 -16.11 7.88
N LEU A 151 7.65 -15.06 7.94
CA LEU A 151 8.76 -14.79 7.00
C LEU A 151 9.93 -15.77 7.14
N THR A 152 9.91 -16.65 8.15
CA THR A 152 10.93 -17.70 8.35
C THR A 152 10.44 -19.07 7.90
N ASN A 153 9.19 -19.21 7.53
CA ASN A 153 8.61 -20.47 7.10
C ASN A 153 9.08 -20.84 5.69
N ASN A 154 9.55 -22.08 5.50
CA ASN A 154 10.08 -22.56 4.21
C ASN A 154 9.05 -22.54 3.06
N TYR A 155 7.77 -22.59 3.36
CA TYR A 155 6.68 -22.52 2.39
C TYR A 155 6.24 -21.08 2.08
N PHE A 156 6.79 -20.10 2.82
CA PHE A 156 6.55 -18.70 2.53
C PHE A 156 7.47 -18.25 1.39
N THR A 157 7.07 -18.60 0.16
CA THR A 157 7.88 -18.39 -1.04
C THR A 157 7.31 -17.25 -1.88
N SER A 158 8.20 -16.52 -2.53
CA SER A 158 7.87 -15.44 -3.47
C SER A 158 8.94 -15.35 -4.56
N GLY A 159 8.52 -15.12 -5.80
CA GLY A 159 9.43 -14.86 -6.91
C GLY A 159 9.92 -13.41 -6.96
N LEU A 160 9.33 -12.52 -6.15
CA LEU A 160 9.67 -11.10 -6.07
C LEU A 160 9.67 -10.65 -4.62
N ALA A 161 10.65 -9.83 -4.25
CA ALA A 161 10.68 -9.15 -2.98
C ALA A 161 11.12 -7.68 -3.16
N LEU A 162 10.27 -6.74 -2.75
CA LEU A 162 10.61 -5.33 -2.66
C LEU A 162 10.83 -5.00 -1.19
N VAL A 163 12.04 -4.58 -0.84
CA VAL A 163 12.49 -4.41 0.55
C VAL A 163 12.91 -2.97 0.80
N HIS A 164 12.53 -2.45 1.95
CA HIS A 164 13.00 -1.15 2.43
C HIS A 164 13.37 -1.24 3.91
N SER A 165 14.46 -0.59 4.31
CA SER A 165 15.03 -0.75 5.66
C SER A 165 15.34 0.56 6.37
N ARG A 166 14.77 1.67 5.94
CA ARG A 166 14.99 2.97 6.56
C ARG A 166 13.72 3.81 6.55
N PHE A 167 13.55 4.60 7.60
CA PHE A 167 12.48 5.58 7.71
C PHE A 167 12.90 6.94 7.14
N SER A 168 11.91 7.75 6.71
CA SER A 168 12.14 9.14 6.31
C SER A 168 12.65 9.97 7.50
N THR A 169 13.63 10.85 7.26
CA THR A 169 14.21 11.71 8.30
C THR A 169 13.28 12.86 8.73
N ASN A 170 12.21 13.12 7.99
CA ASN A 170 11.33 14.29 8.16
C ASN A 170 10.01 14.02 8.88
N THR A 171 9.75 12.77 9.27
CA THR A 171 8.54 12.38 10.02
C THR A 171 8.93 11.48 11.19
N PHE A 172 8.14 11.52 12.28
CA PHE A 172 8.32 10.58 13.37
C PHE A 172 8.01 9.16 12.91
N PRO A 173 8.83 8.16 13.29
CA PRO A 173 8.57 6.77 12.98
C PRO A 173 7.21 6.31 13.50
N THR A 174 6.43 5.65 12.64
CA THR A 174 5.18 4.97 13.00
C THR A 174 5.11 3.62 12.29
N TRP A 175 4.31 2.71 12.83
CA TRP A 175 4.09 1.39 12.22
C TRP A 175 3.53 1.50 10.80
N SER A 176 2.58 2.41 10.60
CA SER A 176 1.88 2.62 9.32
C SER A 176 2.76 3.21 8.22
N LEU A 177 3.70 4.11 8.60
CA LEU A 177 4.54 4.82 7.65
C LEU A 177 5.84 4.09 7.30
N ALA A 178 6.15 2.94 7.93
CA ALA A 178 7.22 2.08 7.46
C ALA A 178 6.98 1.65 6.01
N GLN A 179 8.06 1.54 5.23
CA GLN A 179 8.01 1.14 3.84
C GLN A 179 8.38 -0.35 3.67
N PRO A 180 7.96 -1.02 2.58
CA PRO A 180 7.24 -0.51 1.40
C PRO A 180 5.80 -0.09 1.71
N PHE A 181 5.26 0.76 0.83
CA PHE A 181 3.84 1.00 0.77
C PHE A 181 3.14 -0.08 -0.08
N ARG A 182 2.01 0.24 -0.73
CA ARG A 182 1.18 -0.76 -1.42
C ARG A 182 1.73 -1.16 -2.78
N LEU A 183 2.37 -0.22 -3.48
CA LEU A 183 2.97 -0.43 -4.80
C LEU A 183 4.44 -0.04 -4.86
N LEU A 184 4.93 0.83 -3.96
CA LEU A 184 6.28 1.37 -4.06
C LEU A 184 7.07 1.40 -2.75
N ALA A 185 8.39 1.50 -2.91
CA ALA A 185 9.33 1.97 -1.90
C ALA A 185 10.14 3.13 -2.47
N HIS A 186 10.34 4.16 -1.66
CA HIS A 186 11.03 5.40 -2.02
C HIS A 186 12.16 5.67 -1.03
N ASN A 187 13.36 5.84 -1.56
CA ASN A 187 14.50 6.36 -0.82
C ASN A 187 14.90 7.71 -1.40
N GLY A 188 14.68 8.76 -0.63
CA GLY A 188 14.89 10.14 -1.05
C GLY A 188 13.93 11.10 -0.38
N GLU A 189 13.64 12.21 -1.04
CA GLU A 189 12.76 13.26 -0.54
C GLU A 189 12.05 13.96 -1.71
N ILE A 190 10.73 14.06 -1.63
CA ILE A 190 9.94 14.82 -2.59
C ILE A 190 9.85 16.27 -2.12
N ASN A 191 10.70 17.12 -2.68
CA ASN A 191 10.82 18.53 -2.28
C ASN A 191 9.55 19.35 -2.60
N THR A 192 8.81 18.97 -3.64
CA THR A 192 7.58 19.63 -4.10
C THR A 192 6.31 19.16 -3.41
N ILE A 193 6.40 18.25 -2.44
CA ILE A 193 5.28 17.52 -1.82
C ILE A 193 4.11 18.41 -1.38
N ARG A 194 4.38 19.60 -0.84
CA ARG A 194 3.33 20.53 -0.40
C ARG A 194 2.46 20.98 -1.56
N GLY A 195 3.08 21.34 -2.68
CA GLY A 195 2.40 21.72 -3.92
C GLY A 195 1.64 20.54 -4.51
N ASN A 196 2.27 19.37 -4.62
CA ASN A 196 1.65 18.17 -5.16
C ASN A 196 0.38 17.77 -4.41
N ARG A 197 0.40 17.78 -3.07
CA ARG A 197 -0.79 17.52 -2.24
C ARG A 197 -1.89 18.55 -2.47
N ALA A 198 -1.54 19.84 -2.50
CA ALA A 198 -2.51 20.91 -2.70
C ALA A 198 -3.21 20.80 -4.07
N TRP A 199 -2.45 20.52 -5.12
CA TRP A 199 -2.98 20.32 -6.46
C TRP A 199 -3.83 19.04 -6.58
N MET A 200 -3.41 17.93 -5.99
CA MET A 200 -4.23 16.72 -5.96
C MET A 200 -5.57 16.97 -5.28
N LYS A 201 -5.58 17.64 -4.14
CA LYS A 201 -6.81 18.02 -3.44
C LYS A 201 -7.71 18.94 -4.28
N ALA A 202 -7.13 19.92 -4.99
CA ALA A 202 -7.88 20.81 -5.86
C ALA A 202 -8.53 20.05 -7.03
N ARG A 203 -7.83 19.07 -7.60
CA ARG A 203 -8.33 18.24 -8.71
C ARG A 203 -9.43 17.27 -8.32
N GLU A 204 -9.49 16.81 -7.07
CA GLU A 204 -10.48 15.83 -6.62
C GLU A 204 -11.93 16.22 -6.99
N SER A 205 -12.22 17.52 -7.06
CA SER A 205 -13.56 18.02 -7.41
C SER A 205 -13.93 17.83 -8.90
N VAL A 206 -12.96 17.65 -9.77
CA VAL A 206 -13.13 17.53 -11.23
C VAL A 206 -12.63 16.21 -11.80
N LEU A 207 -12.02 15.35 -10.97
CA LEU A 207 -11.58 14.03 -11.39
C LEU A 207 -12.78 13.13 -11.72
N SER A 208 -12.65 12.39 -12.80
CA SER A 208 -13.57 11.34 -13.18
C SER A 208 -12.80 10.11 -13.69
N SER A 209 -13.34 8.94 -13.46
CA SER A 209 -12.79 7.69 -13.97
C SER A 209 -13.93 6.69 -14.17
N GLU A 210 -14.09 6.20 -15.39
CA GLU A 210 -15.06 5.14 -15.67
C GLU A 210 -14.74 3.88 -14.88
N ALA A 211 -13.45 3.62 -14.67
CA ALA A 211 -12.97 2.44 -13.96
C ALA A 211 -13.23 2.49 -12.46
N LEU A 212 -13.21 3.67 -11.83
CA LEU A 212 -13.33 3.86 -10.39
C LEU A 212 -14.71 4.36 -9.95
N GLY A 213 -15.58 4.75 -10.89
CA GLY A 213 -16.91 5.29 -10.57
C GLY A 213 -16.84 6.66 -9.90
N ASP A 214 -17.61 6.86 -8.84
CA ASP A 214 -17.68 8.15 -8.14
C ASP A 214 -16.44 8.37 -7.28
N ILE A 215 -15.56 9.26 -7.74
CA ILE A 215 -14.30 9.61 -7.04
C ILE A 215 -14.55 10.14 -5.62
N ARG A 216 -15.74 10.74 -5.37
CA ARG A 216 -16.08 11.23 -4.03
C ARG A 216 -16.14 10.12 -2.99
N GLU A 217 -16.43 8.88 -3.37
CA GLU A 217 -16.45 7.74 -2.44
C GLU A 217 -15.07 7.37 -1.92
N ILE A 218 -14.03 7.60 -2.71
CA ILE A 218 -12.64 7.24 -2.40
C ILE A 218 -11.75 8.44 -2.03
N SER A 219 -12.30 9.66 -2.05
CA SER A 219 -11.61 10.86 -1.60
C SER A 219 -11.55 10.94 -0.06
N PRO A 220 -10.45 11.46 0.51
CA PRO A 220 -9.30 12.03 -0.18
C PRO A 220 -8.42 10.95 -0.83
N ILE A 221 -7.88 11.25 -2.03
CA ILE A 221 -6.94 10.36 -2.72
C ILE A 221 -5.66 10.27 -1.91
N VAL A 222 -5.07 11.41 -1.56
CA VAL A 222 -3.94 11.51 -0.66
C VAL A 222 -4.45 11.59 0.77
N GLN A 223 -4.13 10.59 1.57
CA GLN A 223 -4.49 10.58 2.99
C GLN A 223 -3.78 11.75 3.73
N PRO A 224 -4.47 12.45 4.66
CA PRO A 224 -3.86 13.50 5.46
C PRO A 224 -2.73 12.95 6.34
N ASP A 225 -1.80 13.83 6.72
CA ASP A 225 -0.71 13.57 7.68
C ASP A 225 0.24 12.41 7.33
N MET A 226 0.25 12.00 6.05
CA MET A 226 1.17 10.98 5.53
C MET A 226 2.56 11.55 5.21
N SER A 227 3.57 10.67 5.10
CA SER A 227 4.88 11.04 4.56
C SER A 227 4.79 11.42 3.07
N ASP A 228 5.84 12.03 2.53
CA ASP A 228 5.98 12.29 1.09
C ASP A 228 5.85 11.00 0.26
N SER A 229 6.58 9.97 0.67
CA SER A 229 6.54 8.65 0.03
C SER A 229 5.16 7.99 0.05
N ALA A 230 4.45 8.09 1.18
CA ALA A 230 3.08 7.57 1.30
C ALA A 230 2.10 8.35 0.42
N SER A 231 2.28 9.66 0.30
CA SER A 231 1.48 10.49 -0.60
C SER A 231 1.73 10.16 -2.06
N LEU A 232 3.01 9.92 -2.42
CA LEU A 232 3.39 9.45 -3.75
C LEU A 232 2.72 8.10 -4.07
N ASP A 233 2.80 7.13 -3.15
CA ASP A 233 2.14 5.82 -3.29
C ASP A 233 0.63 5.94 -3.49
N ASN A 234 -0.05 6.82 -2.74
CA ASN A 234 -1.49 7.03 -2.87
C ASN A 234 -1.90 7.51 -4.27
N VAL A 235 -1.16 8.47 -4.84
CA VAL A 235 -1.45 8.99 -6.18
C VAL A 235 -1.02 8.00 -7.26
N PHE A 236 0.11 7.33 -7.07
CA PHE A 236 0.58 6.29 -7.97
C PHE A 236 -0.43 5.15 -8.08
N GLU A 237 -0.91 4.64 -6.94
CA GLU A 237 -1.94 3.61 -6.87
C GLU A 237 -3.24 4.08 -7.54
N PHE A 238 -3.69 5.31 -7.29
CA PHE A 238 -4.86 5.87 -7.93
C PHE A 238 -4.77 5.84 -9.46
N PHE A 239 -3.64 6.24 -10.03
CA PHE A 239 -3.43 6.20 -11.48
C PHE A 239 -3.41 4.78 -12.03
N VAL A 240 -2.75 3.86 -11.36
CA VAL A 240 -2.73 2.44 -11.76
C VAL A 240 -4.14 1.85 -11.72
N MET A 241 -4.91 2.10 -10.67
CA MET A 241 -6.28 1.63 -10.54
C MET A 241 -7.25 2.31 -11.51
N SER A 242 -6.91 3.52 -11.98
CA SER A 242 -7.63 4.21 -13.07
C SER A 242 -7.34 3.63 -14.45
N GLY A 243 -6.33 2.75 -14.58
CA GLY A 243 -6.02 2.02 -15.81
C GLY A 243 -4.69 2.35 -16.47
N LEU A 244 -3.83 3.19 -15.87
CA LEU A 244 -2.47 3.40 -16.35
C LEU A 244 -1.59 2.19 -15.98
N SER A 245 -0.66 1.83 -16.87
CA SER A 245 0.39 0.87 -16.48
C SER A 245 1.34 1.50 -15.46
N LEU A 246 1.97 0.67 -14.63
CA LEU A 246 2.95 1.13 -13.62
C LEU A 246 4.03 2.07 -14.20
N PRO A 247 4.73 1.72 -15.31
CA PRO A 247 5.74 2.62 -15.87
C PRO A 247 5.14 3.94 -16.38
N HIS A 248 3.96 3.90 -16.97
CA HIS A 248 3.28 5.10 -17.48
C HIS A 248 2.90 6.03 -16.32
N ALA A 249 2.25 5.52 -15.29
CA ALA A 249 1.87 6.29 -14.10
C ALA A 249 3.10 6.93 -13.44
N MET A 250 4.21 6.18 -13.31
CA MET A 250 5.44 6.70 -12.75
C MET A 250 6.07 7.79 -13.62
N ALA A 251 6.11 7.61 -14.94
CA ALA A 251 6.65 8.61 -15.86
C ALA A 251 5.85 9.91 -15.89
N VAL A 252 4.52 9.83 -15.68
CA VAL A 252 3.66 11.02 -15.55
C VAL A 252 3.95 11.79 -14.25
N MET A 253 4.19 11.06 -13.15
CA MET A 253 4.38 11.68 -11.84
C MET A 253 5.81 12.15 -11.60
N VAL A 254 6.80 11.36 -12.04
CA VAL A 254 8.21 11.59 -11.77
C VAL A 254 8.97 11.56 -13.12
N PRO A 255 8.90 12.64 -13.89
CA PRO A 255 9.61 12.71 -15.17
C PRO A 255 11.12 12.64 -14.94
N GLU A 256 11.82 11.98 -15.85
CA GLU A 256 13.27 11.95 -15.86
C GLU A 256 13.83 13.37 -16.11
N SER A 257 14.87 13.72 -15.36
CA SER A 257 15.60 14.97 -15.60
C SER A 257 16.42 14.87 -16.87
N PHE A 258 16.26 15.83 -17.76
CA PHE A 258 17.00 15.89 -19.03
C PHE A 258 17.66 17.24 -19.26
N ASN A 259 18.84 17.22 -19.88
CA ASN A 259 19.61 18.39 -20.25
C ASN A 259 20.64 18.00 -21.33
N ASP A 260 21.53 18.93 -21.74
CA ASP A 260 22.55 18.68 -22.74
C ASP A 260 23.53 17.53 -22.40
N LYS A 261 23.70 17.20 -21.11
CA LYS A 261 24.52 16.07 -20.65
C LYS A 261 23.72 14.74 -20.54
N ASN A 262 22.42 14.82 -20.43
CA ASN A 262 21.51 13.70 -20.40
C ASN A 262 20.36 13.95 -21.38
N PRO A 263 20.62 13.85 -22.69
CA PRO A 263 19.60 14.08 -23.71
C PRO A 263 18.63 12.92 -23.79
N ILE A 264 17.35 13.23 -23.98
CA ILE A 264 16.28 12.26 -24.25
C ILE A 264 15.75 12.47 -25.68
N SER A 265 14.98 11.53 -26.21
CA SER A 265 14.34 11.69 -27.51
C SER A 265 13.31 12.83 -27.49
N GLU A 266 13.09 13.45 -28.66
CA GLU A 266 12.07 14.52 -28.78
C GLU A 266 10.65 14.00 -28.44
N ASP A 267 10.33 12.75 -28.75
CA ASP A 267 9.05 12.15 -28.39
C ASP A 267 8.88 12.02 -26.87
N LEU A 268 9.93 11.58 -26.17
CA LEU A 268 9.92 11.47 -24.71
C LEU A 268 9.85 12.85 -24.05
N LYS A 269 10.54 13.83 -24.60
CA LYS A 269 10.47 15.21 -24.14
C LYS A 269 9.06 15.78 -24.30
N ALA A 270 8.43 15.61 -25.47
CA ALA A 270 7.07 16.04 -25.73
C ALA A 270 6.08 15.34 -24.77
N PHE A 271 6.30 14.06 -24.46
CA PHE A 271 5.50 13.33 -23.46
C PHE A 271 5.60 13.98 -22.08
N TYR A 272 6.80 14.26 -21.59
CA TYR A 272 6.99 14.90 -20.27
C TYR A 272 6.44 16.33 -20.24
N GLU A 273 6.66 17.12 -21.29
CA GLU A 273 6.10 18.49 -21.40
C GLU A 273 4.59 18.48 -21.37
N TYR A 274 3.94 17.59 -22.12
CA TYR A 274 2.48 17.44 -22.13
C TYR A 274 1.96 17.06 -20.75
N HIS A 275 2.52 16.03 -20.12
CA HIS A 275 2.05 15.55 -18.84
C HIS A 275 2.33 16.53 -17.70
N SER A 276 3.39 17.31 -17.74
CA SER A 276 3.70 18.33 -16.74
C SER A 276 2.68 19.50 -16.69
N ILE A 277 1.90 19.68 -17.77
CA ILE A 277 0.79 20.63 -17.78
C ILE A 277 -0.42 20.05 -17.05
N LEU A 278 -0.61 18.74 -17.13
CA LEU A 278 -1.76 18.04 -16.54
C LEU A 278 -1.51 17.65 -15.08
N MET A 279 -0.26 17.34 -14.74
CA MET A 279 0.16 16.87 -13.43
C MET A 279 1.49 17.51 -13.07
N GLU A 280 1.54 18.21 -11.94
CA GLU A 280 2.80 18.79 -11.45
C GLU A 280 3.80 17.66 -11.13
N PRO A 281 5.04 17.74 -11.65
CA PRO A 281 6.07 16.77 -11.32
C PRO A 281 6.28 16.64 -9.81
N TRP A 282 6.43 15.41 -9.36
CA TRP A 282 6.83 15.07 -8.00
C TRP A 282 8.36 15.05 -7.98
N ASP A 283 8.97 16.17 -7.61
CA ASP A 283 10.38 16.42 -7.80
C ASP A 283 11.17 16.36 -6.49
N GLY A 284 12.35 15.77 -6.58
CA GLY A 284 13.33 15.63 -5.53
C GLY A 284 14.32 14.49 -5.81
N PRO A 285 15.40 14.39 -5.04
CA PRO A 285 16.31 13.26 -5.16
C PRO A 285 15.59 11.97 -4.76
N ALA A 286 15.37 11.07 -5.71
CA ALA A 286 14.57 9.88 -5.49
C ALA A 286 15.19 8.63 -6.13
N ALA A 287 15.23 7.53 -5.36
CA ALA A 287 15.36 6.18 -5.88
C ALA A 287 14.04 5.46 -5.61
N LEU A 288 13.37 5.01 -6.67
CA LEU A 288 12.03 4.42 -6.63
C LEU A 288 12.08 2.97 -7.09
N LEU A 289 11.44 2.09 -6.32
CA LEU A 289 11.15 0.72 -6.71
C LEU A 289 9.63 0.53 -6.61
N PHE A 290 9.02 -0.08 -7.62
CA PHE A 290 7.57 -0.29 -7.64
C PHE A 290 7.20 -1.61 -8.31
N SER A 291 6.14 -2.23 -7.81
CA SER A 291 5.59 -3.47 -8.34
C SER A 291 4.14 -3.64 -7.86
N ASP A 292 3.32 -4.29 -8.67
CA ASP A 292 1.99 -4.77 -8.30
C ASP A 292 1.99 -6.26 -7.89
N GLY A 293 3.16 -6.88 -7.75
CA GLY A 293 3.31 -8.30 -7.44
C GLY A 293 3.17 -9.22 -8.66
N ARG A 294 3.01 -8.67 -9.87
CA ARG A 294 2.96 -9.42 -11.14
C ARG A 294 4.30 -9.34 -11.85
N TYR A 295 4.54 -10.27 -12.80
CA TYR A 295 5.74 -10.31 -13.65
C TYR A 295 5.56 -9.46 -14.89
#